data_b75026571c9ae6914a9f2f84a47344ee
#
_entry.id   b75026571c9ae6914a9f2f84a47344ee
#
_cell.length_a   1.000
_cell.length_b   1.000
_cell.length_c   1.000
_cell.angle_alpha   90.00
_cell.angle_beta   90.00
_cell.angle_gamma   90.00
#
_symmetry.space_group_name_H-M   'P 1'
#
loop_
_entity.id
_entity.type
_entity.pdbx_description
1 polymer ?
#
loop_
_entity_poly.entity_id
_entity_poly.type
_entity_poly.pdbx_seq_one_letter_code
_entity_poly.pdbx_strand_id
1 'polypeptide(L)'
;MEITILHRTTIGVVGIIFVVAVLLGIFKGEVISQQDSGKVQAADQGGLLFKNKGCAQCHVTDSDQNGIGPGLKGLFTKKGNLVSGRPVTEKNVRDQIKTPSKNMPPFANRLNKDELDQLLVYLTTL
;
A
#
# COMPACT_ATOMS: atom_id res chain seq x y z
N MET A 1 59.60 16.85 2.65
CA MET A 1 58.98 16.60 3.98
C MET A 1 57.76 17.49 4.26
N GLU A 2 57.31 18.34 3.32
CA GLU A 2 56.18 19.27 3.52
C GLU A 2 54.81 18.73 3.06
N ILE A 3 54.77 17.76 2.16
CA ILE A 3 53.50 17.22 1.58
C ILE A 3 52.72 16.39 2.61
N THR A 4 53.39 15.76 3.57
CA THR A 4 52.75 14.86 4.54
C THR A 4 51.98 15.63 5.63
N ILE A 5 52.35 16.87 5.94
CA ILE A 5 51.72 17.70 6.97
C ILE A 5 50.41 18.31 6.43
N LEU A 6 50.41 18.70 5.17
CA LEU A 6 49.23 19.30 4.54
C LEU A 6 48.09 18.29 4.39
N HIS A 7 48.42 17.02 4.14
CA HIS A 7 47.42 15.96 3.97
C HIS A 7 46.76 15.54 5.31
N ARG A 8 47.50 15.62 6.43
CA ARG A 8 46.99 15.30 7.77
C ARG A 8 46.03 16.37 8.29
N THR A 9 46.29 17.65 8.00
CA THR A 9 45.42 18.76 8.42
C THR A 9 44.13 18.81 7.63
N THR A 10 44.14 18.52 6.32
CA THR A 10 42.92 18.49 5.51
C THR A 10 41.97 17.37 5.90
N ILE A 11 42.47 16.17 6.25
CA ILE A 11 41.63 15.05 6.73
C ILE A 11 41.00 15.39 8.08
N GLY A 12 41.72 16.04 8.98
CA GLY A 12 41.20 16.47 10.28
C GLY A 12 40.07 17.50 10.16
N VAL A 13 40.24 18.51 9.31
CA VAL A 13 39.25 19.58 9.11
C VAL A 13 37.95 19.04 8.45
N VAL A 14 38.08 18.18 7.44
CA VAL A 14 36.94 17.54 6.80
C VAL A 14 36.17 16.64 7.77
N GLY A 15 36.89 15.89 8.61
CA GLY A 15 36.28 15.05 9.65
C GLY A 15 35.50 15.85 10.68
N ILE A 16 36.04 16.98 11.13
CA ILE A 16 35.38 17.86 12.11
C ILE A 16 34.13 18.51 11.51
N ILE A 17 34.19 18.96 10.26
CA ILE A 17 33.00 19.55 9.57
C ILE A 17 31.89 18.51 9.46
N PHE A 18 32.22 17.24 9.15
CA PHE A 18 31.22 16.16 9.04
C PHE A 18 30.56 15.86 10.39
N VAL A 19 31.36 15.80 11.48
CA VAL A 19 30.83 15.56 12.82
C VAL A 19 29.95 16.71 13.29
N VAL A 20 30.35 17.95 13.04
CA VAL A 20 29.56 19.14 13.40
C VAL A 20 28.27 19.21 12.61
N ALA A 21 28.27 18.86 11.32
CA ALA A 21 27.06 18.80 10.49
C ALA A 21 26.06 17.75 11.01
N VAL A 22 26.55 16.60 11.47
CA VAL A 22 25.71 15.55 12.10
C VAL A 22 25.14 16.01 13.43
N LEU A 23 25.93 16.68 14.27
CA LEU A 23 25.49 17.18 15.57
C LEU A 23 24.52 18.37 15.47
N LEU A 24 24.60 19.18 14.42
CA LEU A 24 23.68 20.29 14.18
C LEU A 24 22.35 19.86 13.50
N GLY A 25 22.17 18.56 13.26
CA GLY A 25 20.93 18.04 12.66
C GLY A 25 20.63 18.58 11.25
N ILE A 26 21.67 19.06 10.53
CA ILE A 26 21.53 19.63 9.17
C ILE A 26 21.27 18.53 8.14
N PHE A 27 21.55 17.26 8.49
CA PHE A 27 21.06 16.12 7.75
C PHE A 27 19.59 15.85 8.12
N LYS A 28 18.70 16.67 7.61
CA LYS A 28 17.32 16.25 7.41
C LYS A 28 17.34 15.26 6.24
N GLY A 29 17.73 14.03 6.53
CA GLY A 29 17.55 12.92 5.60
C GLY A 29 16.07 12.83 5.28
N GLU A 30 15.72 13.00 4.01
CA GLU A 30 14.36 12.80 3.51
C GLU A 30 13.95 11.35 3.78
N VAL A 31 13.22 11.15 4.87
CA VAL A 31 12.56 9.87 5.22
C VAL A 31 11.21 9.77 4.49
N ILE A 32 11.11 10.29 3.28
CA ILE A 32 9.83 10.37 2.54
C ILE A 32 9.57 9.12 1.68
N SER A 33 10.54 8.25 1.47
CA SER A 33 10.49 7.24 0.41
C SER A 33 9.99 5.84 0.82
N GLN A 34 10.02 5.46 2.10
CA GLN A 34 9.76 4.06 2.49
C GLN A 34 8.28 3.74 2.69
N GLN A 35 7.48 4.68 3.11
CA GLN A 35 6.06 4.46 3.40
C GLN A 35 5.21 4.37 2.11
N ASP A 36 5.60 5.09 1.07
CA ASP A 36 4.92 5.07 -0.23
C ASP A 36 5.27 3.78 -1.01
N SER A 37 6.53 3.37 -0.98
CA SER A 37 6.98 2.11 -1.59
C SER A 37 6.27 0.88 -1.01
N GLY A 38 6.05 0.84 0.30
CA GLY A 38 5.33 -0.26 0.96
C GLY A 38 3.86 -0.34 0.53
N LYS A 39 3.21 0.81 0.36
CA LYS A 39 1.81 0.87 -0.07
C LYS A 39 1.65 0.45 -1.54
N VAL A 40 2.55 0.87 -2.41
CA VAL A 40 2.57 0.45 -3.82
C VAL A 40 2.77 -1.06 -3.91
N GLN A 41 3.74 -1.61 -3.20
CA GLN A 41 3.98 -3.06 -3.17
C GLN A 41 2.76 -3.83 -2.64
N ALA A 42 2.11 -3.34 -1.59
CA ALA A 42 0.89 -3.96 -1.05
C ALA A 42 -0.27 -3.93 -2.07
N ALA A 43 -0.42 -2.84 -2.83
CA ALA A 43 -1.41 -2.74 -3.89
C ALA A 43 -1.13 -3.74 -5.03
N ASP A 44 0.11 -3.88 -5.46
CA ASP A 44 0.50 -4.85 -6.49
C ASP A 44 0.21 -6.29 -6.05
N GLN A 45 0.59 -6.65 -4.82
CA GLN A 45 0.28 -7.97 -4.24
C GLN A 45 -1.23 -8.19 -4.13
N GLY A 46 -1.98 -7.17 -3.71
CA GLY A 46 -3.44 -7.23 -3.66
C GLY A 46 -4.07 -7.47 -5.04
N GLY A 47 -3.54 -6.85 -6.09
CA GLY A 47 -3.97 -7.08 -7.48
C GLY A 47 -3.71 -8.52 -7.96
N LEU A 48 -2.57 -9.10 -7.58
CA LEU A 48 -2.27 -10.52 -7.84
C LEU A 48 -3.22 -11.44 -7.08
N LEU A 49 -3.48 -11.14 -5.80
CA LEU A 49 -4.44 -11.89 -4.99
C LEU A 49 -5.85 -11.83 -5.58
N PHE A 50 -6.29 -10.67 -6.04
CA PHE A 50 -7.59 -10.49 -6.69
C PHE A 50 -7.78 -11.44 -7.87
N LYS A 51 -6.75 -11.63 -8.69
CA LYS A 51 -6.75 -12.58 -9.82
C LYS A 51 -6.66 -14.03 -9.32
N ASN A 52 -5.68 -14.34 -8.49
CA ASN A 52 -5.34 -15.72 -8.11
C ASN A 52 -6.39 -16.36 -7.19
N LYS A 53 -7.08 -15.57 -6.37
CA LYS A 53 -8.18 -16.06 -5.50
C LYS A 53 -9.53 -16.12 -6.24
N GLY A 54 -9.57 -15.72 -7.53
CA GLY A 54 -10.74 -15.85 -8.39
C GLY A 54 -11.74 -14.71 -8.30
N CYS A 55 -11.42 -13.58 -7.66
CA CYS A 55 -12.31 -12.41 -7.57
C CYS A 55 -12.64 -11.84 -8.96
N ALA A 56 -11.63 -11.83 -9.86
CA ALA A 56 -11.76 -11.34 -11.23
C ALA A 56 -12.73 -12.15 -12.12
N GLN A 57 -13.15 -13.34 -11.68
CA GLN A 57 -14.15 -14.15 -12.42
C GLN A 57 -15.53 -13.50 -12.35
N CYS A 58 -15.81 -12.73 -11.32
CA CYS A 58 -17.11 -12.12 -11.09
C CYS A 58 -17.06 -10.58 -11.10
N HIS A 59 -15.95 -10.00 -10.70
CA HIS A 59 -15.80 -8.55 -10.54
C HIS A 59 -14.87 -7.97 -11.61
N VAL A 60 -15.30 -6.87 -12.23
CA VAL A 60 -14.46 -6.04 -13.11
C VAL A 60 -13.93 -4.84 -12.34
N THR A 61 -12.72 -4.40 -12.65
CA THR A 61 -12.01 -3.32 -11.93
C THR A 61 -11.92 -2.01 -12.72
N ASP A 62 -12.14 -2.06 -14.01
CA ASP A 62 -12.08 -0.94 -14.96
C ASP A 62 -13.44 -0.29 -15.25
N SER A 63 -14.50 -0.89 -14.74
CA SER A 63 -15.88 -0.42 -14.91
C SER A 63 -16.64 -0.47 -13.59
N ASP A 64 -17.68 0.35 -13.47
CA ASP A 64 -18.68 0.33 -12.39
C ASP A 64 -19.94 -0.44 -12.77
N GLN A 65 -20.01 -0.94 -14.00
CA GLN A 65 -21.13 -1.73 -14.46
C GLN A 65 -21.15 -3.11 -13.78
N ASN A 66 -22.35 -3.58 -13.47
CA ASN A 66 -22.53 -4.90 -12.88
C ASN A 66 -22.41 -5.98 -13.96
N GLY A 67 -21.63 -7.01 -13.63
CA GLY A 67 -21.60 -8.29 -14.34
C GLY A 67 -22.19 -9.40 -13.47
N ILE A 68 -21.46 -10.51 -13.29
CA ILE A 68 -21.80 -11.56 -12.31
C ILE A 68 -21.78 -10.95 -10.90
N GLY A 69 -20.75 -10.14 -10.58
CA GLY A 69 -20.65 -9.31 -9.40
C GLY A 69 -20.67 -7.83 -9.75
N PRO A 70 -20.77 -6.95 -8.75
CA PRO A 70 -20.65 -5.50 -8.95
C PRO A 70 -19.30 -5.12 -9.58
N GLY A 71 -19.31 -4.12 -10.48
CA GLY A 71 -18.10 -3.45 -10.92
C GLY A 71 -17.46 -2.67 -9.78
N LEU A 72 -16.13 -2.68 -9.70
CA LEU A 72 -15.38 -2.16 -8.55
C LEU A 72 -14.67 -0.84 -8.80
N LYS A 73 -14.72 -0.30 -10.02
CA LYS A 73 -14.13 1.01 -10.34
C LYS A 73 -14.69 2.09 -9.44
N GLY A 74 -13.81 2.78 -8.72
CA GLY A 74 -14.19 3.83 -7.78
C GLY A 74 -14.91 3.32 -6.54
N LEU A 75 -14.69 2.07 -6.11
CA LEU A 75 -15.39 1.46 -4.98
C LEU A 75 -15.39 2.35 -3.74
N PHE A 76 -14.25 2.92 -3.36
CA PHE A 76 -14.11 3.75 -2.15
C PHE A 76 -14.33 5.25 -2.39
N THR A 77 -14.35 5.69 -3.64
CA THR A 77 -14.50 7.11 -4.00
C THR A 77 -15.94 7.49 -4.32
N LYS A 78 -16.75 6.54 -4.73
CA LYS A 78 -18.17 6.74 -4.99
C LYS A 78 -18.98 6.64 -3.71
N LYS A 79 -19.90 7.57 -3.52
CA LYS A 79 -20.89 7.46 -2.44
C LYS A 79 -21.86 6.35 -2.78
N GLY A 80 -22.04 5.39 -1.87
CA GLY A 80 -22.96 4.29 -2.08
C GLY A 80 -22.88 3.23 -0.98
N ASN A 81 -23.68 2.19 -1.19
CA ASN A 81 -23.72 1.04 -0.30
C ASN A 81 -23.26 -0.23 -1.01
N LEU A 82 -22.70 -1.14 -0.24
CA LEU A 82 -22.44 -2.51 -0.65
C LEU A 82 -23.79 -3.21 -0.96
N VAL A 83 -23.73 -4.33 -1.66
CA VAL A 83 -24.90 -5.18 -1.95
C VAL A 83 -25.63 -5.62 -0.66
N SER A 84 -24.93 -5.64 0.47
CA SER A 84 -25.50 -5.88 1.81
C SER A 84 -26.32 -4.71 2.37
N GLY A 85 -26.37 -3.56 1.69
CA GLY A 85 -26.99 -2.33 2.18
C GLY A 85 -26.10 -1.50 3.12
N ARG A 86 -24.92 -2.01 3.52
CA ARG A 86 -23.98 -1.29 4.41
C ARG A 86 -23.19 -0.24 3.61
N PRO A 87 -22.85 0.91 4.22
CA PRO A 87 -21.98 1.91 3.57
C PRO A 87 -20.66 1.31 3.11
N VAL A 88 -20.09 1.82 2.02
CA VAL A 88 -18.75 1.46 1.57
C VAL A 88 -17.73 2.08 2.52
N THR A 89 -17.19 1.25 3.40
CA THR A 89 -16.06 1.54 4.28
C THR A 89 -15.10 0.36 4.24
N GLU A 90 -13.83 0.59 4.57
CA GLU A 90 -12.84 -0.50 4.62
C GLU A 90 -13.31 -1.66 5.49
N LYS A 91 -13.84 -1.36 6.68
CA LYS A 91 -14.40 -2.36 7.60
C LYS A 91 -15.52 -3.17 6.93
N ASN A 92 -16.48 -2.50 6.31
CA ASN A 92 -17.64 -3.17 5.71
C ASN A 92 -17.27 -3.97 4.46
N VAL A 93 -16.28 -3.51 3.67
CA VAL A 93 -15.73 -4.25 2.53
C VAL A 93 -14.99 -5.49 3.02
N ARG A 94 -14.18 -5.37 4.07
CA ARG A 94 -13.51 -6.49 4.73
C ARG A 94 -14.51 -7.55 5.21
N ASP A 95 -15.56 -7.12 5.89
CA ASP A 95 -16.63 -8.01 6.37
C ASP A 95 -17.38 -8.66 5.20
N GLN A 96 -17.64 -7.90 4.11
CA GLN A 96 -18.29 -8.40 2.91
C GLN A 96 -17.46 -9.50 2.21
N ILE A 97 -16.14 -9.37 2.20
CA ILE A 97 -15.24 -10.39 1.63
C ILE A 97 -15.23 -11.65 2.50
N LYS A 98 -15.17 -11.49 3.82
CA LYS A 98 -15.13 -12.62 4.77
C LYS A 98 -16.46 -13.35 4.86
N THR A 99 -17.53 -12.60 4.97
CA THR A 99 -18.90 -13.10 5.17
C THR A 99 -19.85 -12.38 4.22
N PRO A 100 -19.83 -12.75 2.95
CA PRO A 100 -20.57 -12.05 1.91
C PRO A 100 -22.07 -12.29 2.00
N SER A 101 -22.81 -11.37 1.41
CA SER A 101 -24.25 -11.54 1.11
C SER A 101 -24.45 -12.06 -0.30
N LYS A 102 -25.60 -12.66 -0.54
CA LYS A 102 -26.04 -13.20 -1.84
C LYS A 102 -25.07 -14.27 -2.40
N ASN A 103 -24.75 -14.19 -3.68
CA ASN A 103 -24.08 -15.26 -4.44
C ASN A 103 -22.54 -15.20 -4.39
N MET A 104 -21.94 -14.23 -3.70
CA MET A 104 -20.50 -14.17 -3.53
C MET A 104 -20.04 -15.29 -2.59
N PRO A 105 -19.02 -16.08 -2.95
CA PRO A 105 -18.50 -17.11 -2.04
C PRO A 105 -17.73 -16.48 -0.86
N PRO A 106 -17.74 -17.09 0.34
CA PRO A 106 -16.99 -16.60 1.50
C PRO A 106 -15.49 -16.82 1.34
N PHE A 107 -14.71 -15.83 1.76
CA PHE A 107 -13.26 -15.86 1.71
C PHE A 107 -12.58 -15.89 3.10
N ALA A 108 -13.35 -16.01 4.18
CA ALA A 108 -12.81 -16.04 5.55
C ALA A 108 -11.69 -17.05 5.76
N ASN A 109 -11.82 -18.24 5.16
CA ASN A 109 -10.83 -19.33 5.26
C ASN A 109 -9.91 -19.44 4.03
N ARG A 110 -10.02 -18.52 3.08
CA ARG A 110 -9.25 -18.51 1.81
C ARG A 110 -8.22 -17.39 1.75
N LEU A 111 -8.32 -16.43 2.65
CA LEU A 111 -7.42 -15.29 2.80
C LEU A 111 -6.96 -15.22 4.25
N ASN A 112 -5.65 -15.16 4.47
CA ASN A 112 -5.11 -14.79 5.77
C ASN A 112 -5.24 -13.27 6.00
N LYS A 113 -4.84 -12.80 7.19
CA LYS A 113 -4.96 -11.38 7.55
C LYS A 113 -4.19 -10.47 6.59
N ASP A 114 -2.95 -10.81 6.29
CA ASP A 114 -2.05 -9.99 5.47
C ASP A 114 -2.50 -9.96 4.01
N GLU A 115 -2.94 -11.10 3.46
CA GLU A 115 -3.54 -11.17 2.12
C GLU A 115 -4.80 -10.30 2.01
N LEU A 116 -5.64 -10.30 3.05
CA LEU A 116 -6.83 -9.45 3.07
C LEU A 116 -6.49 -7.97 3.18
N ASP A 117 -5.46 -7.61 3.96
CA ASP A 117 -4.98 -6.23 4.07
C ASP A 117 -4.41 -5.74 2.73
N GLN A 118 -3.58 -6.52 2.05
CA GLN A 118 -3.06 -6.22 0.71
C GLN A 118 -4.18 -6.08 -0.32
N LEU A 119 -5.15 -6.98 -0.29
CA LEU A 119 -6.33 -6.92 -1.16
C LEU A 119 -7.12 -5.61 -0.95
N LEU A 120 -7.32 -5.19 0.30
CA LEU A 120 -8.00 -3.93 0.60
C LEU A 120 -7.20 -2.72 0.11
N VAL A 121 -5.88 -2.70 0.28
CA VAL A 121 -5.01 -1.65 -0.28
C VAL A 121 -5.20 -1.57 -1.80
N TYR A 122 -5.18 -2.70 -2.51
CA TYR A 122 -5.46 -2.73 -3.95
C TYR A 122 -6.84 -2.15 -4.29
N LEU A 123 -7.89 -2.57 -3.59
CA LEU A 123 -9.25 -2.08 -3.85
C LEU A 123 -9.40 -0.57 -3.64
N THR A 124 -8.54 0.07 -2.82
CA THR A 124 -8.53 1.53 -2.68
C THR A 124 -7.92 2.26 -3.87
N THR A 125 -7.23 1.56 -4.76
CA THR A 125 -6.62 2.13 -5.97
C THR A 125 -7.54 2.13 -7.20
N LEU A 126 -8.71 1.50 -7.10
CA LEU A 126 -9.65 1.32 -8.22
C LEU A 126 -10.54 2.54 -8.50
#